data_199c8c2cf9c85161b3449d0d1edffa4b
#
_entry.id   199c8c2cf9c85161b3449d0d1edffa4b
#
_cell.length_a   1.000
_cell.length_b   1.000
_cell.length_c   1.000
_cell.angle_alpha   90.00
_cell.angle_beta   90.00
_cell.angle_gamma   90.00
#
_symmetry.space_group_name_H-M   'P 1'
#
loop_
_entity.id
_entity.type
_entity.pdbx_description
1 polymer ?
#
loop_
_entity_poly.entity_id
_entity_poly.type
_entity_poly.pdbx_seq_one_letter_code
_entity_poly.pdbx_strand_id
1 'polypeptide(L)'
;MKLSHFDFNLPNELLAEYPPLNRDESRLMVLDRKTQTIEHKMFKDLIDYFEEDDVLILNNTKVFPARLYGNKEKTGAKIEVFLLRELNAETRLWDVLVDPARKIRIGNKLYFGEDETLVAEVIDNTTSRGRTLRFLFDGTYEEFRKKLNELGETPLPKYISREVEPEDAERYQTIYAKKEGAVAAPTAGLHFSKHLLKRLEIKGVNFAEVTLHVGLGTFSPVEVEDLSKHKMDSEEFEVDEFSAKIVNEGKAKRRKICAVGTTVMRSVESTVSSQGALNPYKGWTNKFIFPPYEFSIANCMITNFHTPKSTLLMMVSAFAGHDFIKKAYAEAIKENYRFYSYGDAMLIL
;
A
#
# COMPACT_ATOMS: atom_id res chain seq x y z
N MET A 1 -14.16 -19.30 6.65
CA MET A 1 -14.48 -18.08 7.43
C MET A 1 -15.31 -17.15 6.55
N LYS A 2 -16.20 -16.36 7.10
CA LYS A 2 -17.12 -15.53 6.34
C LYS A 2 -16.74 -14.05 6.41
N LEU A 3 -17.09 -13.27 5.39
CA LEU A 3 -16.86 -11.83 5.33
C LEU A 3 -17.47 -11.11 6.53
N SER A 4 -18.69 -11.49 6.91
CA SER A 4 -19.41 -10.91 8.04
C SER A 4 -18.68 -11.02 9.39
N HIS A 5 -17.75 -11.97 9.55
CA HIS A 5 -16.92 -12.07 10.76
C HIS A 5 -15.93 -10.91 10.92
N PHE A 6 -15.61 -10.18 9.84
CA PHE A 6 -14.68 -9.05 9.81
C PHE A 6 -15.40 -7.71 9.78
N ASP A 7 -16.68 -7.70 10.11
CA ASP A 7 -17.48 -6.49 10.22
C ASP A 7 -17.41 -5.90 11.63
N PHE A 8 -17.35 -4.58 11.71
CA PHE A 8 -17.45 -3.82 12.95
C PHE A 8 -17.90 -2.39 12.65
N ASN A 9 -18.46 -1.72 13.64
CA ASN A 9 -18.86 -0.33 13.49
C ASN A 9 -17.64 0.58 13.69
N LEU A 10 -17.22 1.26 12.63
CA LEU A 10 -16.14 2.24 12.64
C LEU A 10 -16.73 3.65 12.54
N PRO A 11 -16.62 4.48 13.61
CA PRO A 11 -17.02 5.87 13.53
C PRO A 11 -16.23 6.65 12.48
N ASN A 12 -16.93 7.43 11.65
CA ASN A 12 -16.30 8.19 10.56
C ASN A 12 -15.28 9.23 11.06
N GLU A 13 -15.50 9.78 12.24
CA GLU A 13 -14.59 10.74 12.89
C GLU A 13 -13.22 10.17 13.23
N LEU A 14 -13.08 8.84 13.25
CA LEU A 14 -11.80 8.18 13.47
C LEU A 14 -10.99 7.98 12.16
N LEU A 15 -11.55 8.26 11.02
CA LEU A 15 -10.83 8.22 9.74
C LEU A 15 -9.91 9.45 9.62
N ALA A 16 -8.60 9.21 9.52
CA ALA A 16 -7.63 10.28 9.50
C ALA A 16 -7.47 10.88 8.10
N GLU A 17 -7.88 12.12 7.90
CA GLU A 17 -7.69 12.85 6.64
C GLU A 17 -6.32 13.52 6.51
N TYR A 18 -5.62 13.74 7.66
CA TYR A 18 -4.28 14.34 7.73
C TYR A 18 -3.32 13.45 8.51
N PRO A 19 -2.04 13.36 8.08
CA PRO A 19 -1.01 12.71 8.88
C PRO A 19 -0.67 13.55 10.12
N PRO A 20 -0.04 12.97 11.16
CA PRO A 20 0.49 13.75 12.28
C PRO A 20 1.59 14.71 11.80
N LEU A 21 1.86 15.78 12.55
CA LEU A 21 2.88 16.76 12.19
C LEU A 21 4.25 16.09 11.94
N ASN A 22 4.70 15.28 12.88
CA ASN A 22 5.88 14.44 12.73
C ASN A 22 5.46 12.99 12.53
N ARG A 23 6.13 12.27 11.61
CA ARG A 23 5.76 10.91 11.19
C ARG A 23 5.69 9.93 12.34
N ASP A 24 6.64 9.96 13.26
CA ASP A 24 6.77 9.05 14.39
C ASP A 24 6.05 9.49 15.68
N GLU A 25 5.21 10.51 15.56
CA GLU A 25 4.29 10.95 16.61
C GLU A 25 2.87 10.36 16.50
N SER A 26 2.62 9.47 15.55
CA SER A 26 1.42 8.64 15.58
C SER A 26 1.42 7.73 16.80
N ARG A 27 0.23 7.35 17.25
CA ARG A 27 0.09 6.37 18.35
C ARG A 27 0.47 4.98 17.84
N LEU A 28 0.98 4.16 18.75
CA LEU A 28 1.33 2.75 18.49
C LEU A 28 0.62 1.87 19.51
N MET A 29 -0.24 0.98 19.03
CA MET A 29 -0.80 -0.09 19.83
C MET A 29 0.09 -1.33 19.71
N VAL A 30 0.67 -1.76 20.82
CA VAL A 30 1.52 -2.95 20.85
C VAL A 30 0.69 -4.15 21.31
N LEU A 31 0.64 -5.17 20.47
CA LEU A 31 -0.09 -6.41 20.70
C LEU A 31 0.90 -7.56 20.89
N ASP A 32 0.92 -8.17 22.05
CA ASP A 32 1.66 -9.40 22.30
C ASP A 32 0.73 -10.61 22.14
N ARG A 33 0.96 -11.42 21.11
CA ARG A 33 0.14 -12.59 20.79
C ARG A 33 0.25 -13.70 21.82
N LYS A 34 1.38 -13.81 22.52
CA LYS A 34 1.63 -14.86 23.50
C LYS A 34 0.90 -14.57 24.81
N THR A 35 1.01 -13.35 25.27
CA THR A 35 0.40 -12.92 26.54
C THR A 35 -1.01 -12.36 26.39
N GLN A 36 -1.44 -12.10 25.15
CA GLN A 36 -2.73 -11.46 24.82
C GLN A 36 -2.88 -10.08 25.46
N THR A 37 -1.76 -9.35 25.61
CA THR A 37 -1.71 -8.00 26.19
C THR A 37 -1.71 -6.91 25.14
N ILE A 38 -2.28 -5.76 25.52
CA ILE A 38 -2.35 -4.55 24.71
C ILE A 38 -1.64 -3.44 25.48
N GLU A 39 -0.69 -2.77 24.84
CA GLU A 39 -0.02 -1.57 25.38
C GLU A 39 -0.24 -0.38 24.44
N HIS A 40 -0.27 0.82 25.01
CA HIS A 40 -0.40 2.07 24.28
C HIS A 40 0.91 2.86 24.35
N LYS A 41 1.48 3.15 23.19
CA LYS A 41 2.77 3.83 23.01
C LYS A 41 2.67 4.90 21.92
N MET A 42 3.75 5.58 21.67
CA MET A 42 3.96 6.39 20.47
C MET A 42 4.85 5.64 19.48
N PHE A 43 4.72 5.91 18.18
CA PHE A 43 5.52 5.17 17.18
C PHE A 43 7.04 5.34 17.37
N LYS A 44 7.48 6.50 17.86
CA LYS A 44 8.90 6.74 18.23
C LYS A 44 9.44 5.77 19.28
N ASP A 45 8.57 5.16 20.10
CA ASP A 45 8.95 4.17 21.13
C ASP A 45 9.19 2.78 20.52
N LEU A 46 9.01 2.62 19.19
CA LEU A 46 9.24 1.38 18.46
C LEU A 46 10.63 0.80 18.73
N ILE A 47 11.63 1.67 18.93
CA ILE A 47 13.00 1.28 19.20
C ILE A 47 13.16 0.38 20.44
N ASP A 48 12.25 0.48 21.41
CA ASP A 48 12.30 -0.30 22.65
C ASP A 48 11.94 -1.78 22.42
N TYR A 49 11.35 -2.11 21.29
CA TYR A 49 10.89 -3.46 20.94
C TYR A 49 11.83 -4.22 19.99
N PHE A 50 12.92 -3.58 19.56
CA PHE A 50 13.90 -4.19 18.63
C PHE A 50 15.29 -4.21 19.24
N GLU A 51 16.03 -5.28 18.94
CA GLU A 51 17.40 -5.51 19.41
C GLU A 51 18.35 -5.66 18.22
N GLU A 52 19.65 -5.70 18.52
CA GLU A 52 20.69 -6.00 17.52
C GLU A 52 20.38 -7.29 16.76
N ASP A 53 20.63 -7.30 15.47
CA ASP A 53 20.35 -8.39 14.52
C ASP A 53 18.85 -8.66 14.22
N ASP A 54 17.91 -7.97 14.87
CA ASP A 54 16.52 -8.00 14.42
C ASP A 54 16.40 -7.40 12.99
N VAL A 55 15.40 -7.81 12.23
CA VAL A 55 15.23 -7.39 10.84
C VAL A 55 13.89 -6.68 10.64
N LEU A 56 13.93 -5.49 10.07
CA LEU A 56 12.76 -4.80 9.51
C LEU A 56 12.76 -4.94 7.99
N ILE A 57 11.67 -5.45 7.45
CA ILE A 57 11.48 -5.57 6.00
C ILE A 57 10.57 -4.42 5.55
N LEU A 58 11.08 -3.59 4.65
CA LEU A 58 10.44 -2.37 4.15
C LEU A 58 10.00 -2.53 2.70
N ASN A 59 8.88 -1.92 2.31
CA ASN A 59 8.48 -1.82 0.92
C ASN A 59 8.99 -0.48 0.35
N ASN A 60 9.95 -0.53 -0.56
CA ASN A 60 10.61 0.63 -1.14
C ASN A 60 9.92 1.19 -2.39
N THR A 61 8.69 0.76 -2.66
CA THR A 61 7.91 1.30 -3.78
C THR A 61 7.71 2.81 -3.64
N LYS A 62 7.66 3.49 -4.77
CA LYS A 62 7.43 4.94 -4.84
C LYS A 62 6.12 5.22 -5.56
N VAL A 63 5.27 6.04 -4.92
CA VAL A 63 4.03 6.53 -5.49
C VAL A 63 4.35 7.58 -6.55
N PHE A 64 3.68 7.52 -7.71
CA PHE A 64 3.73 8.55 -8.71
C PHE A 64 2.39 9.30 -8.79
N PRO A 65 2.35 10.55 -9.30
CA PRO A 65 1.13 11.33 -9.40
C PRO A 65 0.22 10.75 -10.49
N ALA A 66 -0.64 9.82 -10.09
CA ALA A 66 -1.41 8.95 -10.98
C ALA A 66 -2.76 9.53 -11.42
N ARG A 67 -3.24 10.63 -10.82
CA ARG A 67 -4.54 11.21 -11.14
C ARG A 67 -4.40 12.38 -12.07
N LEU A 68 -5.00 12.30 -13.25
CA LEU A 68 -5.01 13.32 -14.29
C LEU A 68 -6.42 13.88 -14.48
N TYR A 69 -6.53 15.19 -14.59
CA TYR A 69 -7.76 15.85 -14.98
C TYR A 69 -7.62 16.45 -16.37
N GLY A 70 -8.67 16.33 -17.16
CA GLY A 70 -8.66 16.81 -18.54
C GLY A 70 -10.05 16.98 -19.13
N ASN A 71 -10.08 17.10 -20.44
CA ASN A 71 -11.31 17.31 -21.19
C ASN A 71 -11.40 16.33 -22.35
N LYS A 72 -12.63 15.92 -22.63
CA LYS A 72 -12.93 15.08 -23.79
C LYS A 72 -12.99 15.92 -25.06
N GLU A 73 -12.39 15.42 -26.14
CA GLU A 73 -12.50 15.99 -27.48
C GLU A 73 -13.96 16.29 -27.86
N LYS A 74 -14.17 17.32 -28.66
CA LYS A 74 -15.46 17.77 -29.24
C LYS A 74 -16.48 18.31 -28.25
N THR A 75 -16.55 17.77 -27.05
CA THR A 75 -17.57 18.18 -26.07
C THR A 75 -17.04 19.07 -24.95
N GLY A 76 -15.71 19.12 -24.75
CA GLY A 76 -15.07 19.80 -23.63
C GLY A 76 -15.48 19.24 -22.25
N ALA A 77 -16.14 18.10 -22.21
CA ALA A 77 -16.60 17.51 -20.95
C ALA A 77 -15.41 17.17 -20.06
N LYS A 78 -15.45 17.62 -18.81
CA LYS A 78 -14.42 17.29 -17.80
C LYS A 78 -14.36 15.78 -17.57
N ILE A 79 -13.14 15.27 -17.49
CA ILE A 79 -12.87 13.86 -17.24
C ILE A 79 -11.74 13.71 -16.22
N GLU A 80 -11.77 12.60 -15.48
CA GLU A 80 -10.69 12.12 -14.63
C GLU A 80 -10.13 10.83 -15.23
N VAL A 81 -8.81 10.74 -15.28
CA VAL A 81 -8.08 9.52 -15.63
C VAL A 81 -7.17 9.17 -14.47
N PHE A 82 -7.30 7.95 -13.98
CA PHE A 82 -6.45 7.40 -12.94
C PHE A 82 -5.54 6.34 -13.56
N LEU A 83 -4.24 6.64 -13.62
CA LEU A 83 -3.23 5.75 -14.16
C LEU A 83 -3.02 4.56 -13.21
N LEU A 84 -3.12 3.34 -13.72
CA LEU A 84 -2.91 2.12 -12.94
C LEU A 84 -1.54 1.52 -13.19
N ARG A 85 -1.22 1.30 -14.45
CA ARG A 85 -0.02 0.59 -14.87
C ARG A 85 0.37 0.93 -16.29
N GLU A 86 1.66 1.08 -16.55
CA GLU A 86 2.21 1.15 -17.89
C GLU A 86 2.26 -0.25 -18.50
N LEU A 87 1.61 -0.42 -19.63
CA LEU A 87 1.57 -1.70 -20.36
C LEU A 87 2.74 -1.81 -21.35
N ASN A 88 3.11 -0.70 -21.97
CA ASN A 88 4.19 -0.65 -22.94
C ASN A 88 4.77 0.77 -23.00
N ALA A 89 6.05 0.91 -22.68
CA ALA A 89 6.73 2.20 -22.66
C ALA A 89 6.99 2.77 -24.07
N GLU A 90 7.32 1.93 -25.06
CA GLU A 90 7.62 2.38 -26.43
C GLU A 90 6.40 2.98 -27.10
N THR A 91 5.25 2.35 -26.92
CA THR A 91 3.97 2.79 -27.51
C THR A 91 3.16 3.66 -26.54
N ARG A 92 3.66 3.91 -25.32
CA ARG A 92 3.01 4.70 -24.26
C ARG A 92 1.60 4.24 -23.97
N LEU A 93 1.42 2.92 -23.89
CA LEU A 93 0.15 2.29 -23.52
C LEU A 93 0.02 2.17 -22.01
N TRP A 94 -1.15 2.57 -21.49
CA TRP A 94 -1.45 2.54 -20.07
C TRP A 94 -2.80 1.90 -19.80
N ASP A 95 -2.85 1.07 -18.78
CA ASP A 95 -4.11 0.64 -18.15
C ASP A 95 -4.54 1.71 -17.15
N VAL A 96 -5.81 2.15 -17.24
CA VAL A 96 -6.32 3.28 -16.47
C VAL A 96 -7.78 3.06 -16.04
N LEU A 97 -8.19 3.78 -15.00
CA LEU A 97 -9.60 4.01 -14.74
C LEU A 97 -10.00 5.40 -15.23
N VAL A 98 -11.26 5.54 -15.65
CA VAL A 98 -11.79 6.80 -16.16
C VAL A 98 -13.12 7.16 -15.49
N ASP A 99 -13.36 8.45 -15.33
CA ASP A 99 -14.63 9.00 -14.84
C ASP A 99 -15.01 10.28 -15.61
N PRO A 100 -16.24 10.42 -16.12
CA PRO A 100 -17.33 9.44 -16.14
C PRO A 100 -17.16 8.39 -17.26
N ALA A 101 -17.10 7.13 -16.88
CA ALA A 101 -16.78 6.02 -17.80
C ALA A 101 -17.77 5.87 -18.98
N ARG A 102 -19.04 6.20 -18.77
CA ARG A 102 -20.08 6.10 -19.81
C ARG A 102 -19.85 7.06 -20.98
N LYS A 103 -19.13 8.16 -20.75
CA LYS A 103 -18.84 9.18 -21.77
C LYS A 103 -17.53 8.95 -22.51
N ILE A 104 -16.67 8.06 -22.02
CA ILE A 104 -15.33 7.81 -22.56
C ILE A 104 -15.33 6.46 -23.27
N ARG A 105 -15.26 6.50 -24.61
CA ARG A 105 -15.39 5.34 -25.51
C ARG A 105 -14.14 5.18 -26.37
N ILE A 106 -13.93 3.98 -26.90
CA ILE A 106 -12.85 3.67 -27.85
C ILE A 106 -12.86 4.72 -28.98
N GLY A 107 -11.67 5.19 -29.35
CA GLY A 107 -11.44 6.22 -30.36
C GLY A 107 -11.62 7.66 -29.88
N ASN A 108 -12.08 7.89 -28.62
CA ASN A 108 -12.09 9.24 -28.10
C ASN A 108 -10.68 9.73 -27.79
N LYS A 109 -10.44 11.02 -28.04
CA LYS A 109 -9.23 11.71 -27.58
C LYS A 109 -9.54 12.48 -26.30
N LEU A 110 -8.59 12.44 -25.38
CA LEU A 110 -8.62 13.08 -24.07
C LEU A 110 -7.45 14.05 -24.00
N TYR A 111 -7.71 15.28 -23.59
CA TYR A 111 -6.74 16.38 -23.54
C TYR A 111 -6.47 16.76 -22.10
N PHE A 112 -5.20 16.91 -21.75
CA PHE A 112 -4.72 17.21 -20.42
C PHE A 112 -3.81 18.44 -20.42
N GLY A 113 -3.88 19.23 -19.34
CA GLY A 113 -3.16 20.50 -19.20
C GLY A 113 -3.91 21.67 -19.81
N GLU A 114 -3.61 22.88 -19.35
CA GLU A 114 -4.24 24.12 -19.84
C GLU A 114 -3.99 24.34 -21.33
N ASP A 115 -2.80 23.95 -21.80
CA ASP A 115 -2.39 24.09 -23.21
C ASP A 115 -2.71 22.86 -24.06
N GLU A 116 -3.48 21.91 -23.55
CA GLU A 116 -3.76 20.62 -24.21
C GLU A 116 -2.48 19.91 -24.71
N THR A 117 -1.40 20.06 -23.97
CA THR A 117 -0.06 19.61 -24.36
C THR A 117 0.14 18.10 -24.23
N LEU A 118 -0.76 17.42 -23.52
CA LEU A 118 -0.77 15.96 -23.41
C LEU A 118 -2.11 15.43 -23.90
N VAL A 119 -2.05 14.52 -24.87
CA VAL A 119 -3.22 13.92 -25.48
C VAL A 119 -3.15 12.40 -25.32
N ALA A 120 -4.30 11.77 -25.03
CA ALA A 120 -4.42 10.32 -25.03
C ALA A 120 -5.58 9.87 -25.91
N GLU A 121 -5.44 8.74 -26.56
CA GLU A 121 -6.49 8.06 -27.31
C GLU A 121 -6.95 6.81 -26.56
N VAL A 122 -8.26 6.61 -26.47
CA VAL A 122 -8.86 5.42 -25.89
C VAL A 122 -8.76 4.27 -26.90
N ILE A 123 -7.95 3.26 -26.58
CA ILE A 123 -7.69 2.13 -27.49
C ILE A 123 -8.63 0.96 -27.20
N ASP A 124 -8.91 0.69 -25.90
CA ASP A 124 -9.74 -0.46 -25.51
C ASP A 124 -10.50 -0.19 -24.20
N ASN A 125 -11.53 -1.03 -23.96
CA ASN A 125 -12.27 -1.10 -22.70
C ASN A 125 -11.86 -2.37 -21.96
N THR A 126 -11.31 -2.23 -20.76
CA THR A 126 -10.86 -3.39 -19.96
C THR A 126 -11.89 -3.84 -18.94
N THR A 127 -12.55 -2.90 -18.29
CA THR A 127 -13.64 -3.14 -17.32
C THR A 127 -14.73 -2.06 -17.47
N SER A 128 -15.74 -2.07 -16.60
CA SER A 128 -16.80 -1.06 -16.59
C SER A 128 -16.26 0.39 -16.50
N ARG A 129 -15.17 0.59 -15.77
CA ARG A 129 -14.45 1.88 -15.64
C ARG A 129 -13.04 1.84 -16.21
N GLY A 130 -12.54 0.68 -16.56
CA GLY A 130 -11.19 0.49 -17.09
C GLY A 130 -11.09 0.79 -18.58
N ARG A 131 -9.98 1.41 -18.98
CA ARG A 131 -9.61 1.70 -20.36
C ARG A 131 -8.14 1.42 -20.58
N THR A 132 -7.79 1.12 -21.83
CA THR A 132 -6.40 1.23 -22.29
C THR A 132 -6.25 2.55 -23.04
N LEU A 133 -5.33 3.39 -22.60
CA LEU A 133 -4.98 4.64 -23.27
C LEU A 133 -3.64 4.53 -23.96
N ARG A 134 -3.54 5.15 -25.14
CA ARG A 134 -2.28 5.47 -25.79
C ARG A 134 -2.03 6.96 -25.69
N PHE A 135 -0.93 7.35 -25.05
CA PHE A 135 -0.55 8.76 -25.02
C PHE A 135 0.13 9.13 -26.34
N LEU A 136 -0.37 10.20 -26.95
CA LEU A 136 0.16 10.81 -28.16
C LEU A 136 1.01 12.01 -27.72
N PHE A 137 2.31 11.83 -27.69
CA PHE A 137 3.26 12.84 -27.23
C PHE A 137 4.48 12.86 -28.15
N ASP A 138 4.82 14.05 -28.64
CA ASP A 138 5.99 14.26 -29.48
C ASP A 138 7.19 14.63 -28.60
N GLY A 139 8.07 13.68 -28.36
CA GLY A 139 9.23 13.83 -27.49
C GLY A 139 9.75 12.49 -26.99
N THR A 140 10.82 12.55 -26.19
CA THR A 140 11.42 11.38 -25.55
C THR A 140 10.51 10.78 -24.47
N TYR A 141 10.84 9.58 -24.03
CA TYR A 141 10.12 8.93 -22.93
C TYR A 141 10.27 9.72 -21.60
N GLU A 142 11.46 10.27 -21.36
CA GLU A 142 11.77 11.09 -20.19
C GLU A 142 10.93 12.38 -20.15
N GLU A 143 10.80 13.04 -21.30
CA GLU A 143 9.97 14.24 -21.44
C GLU A 143 8.49 13.91 -21.23
N PHE A 144 8.03 12.80 -21.78
CA PHE A 144 6.68 12.29 -21.55
C PHE A 144 6.42 12.03 -20.06
N ARG A 145 7.32 11.30 -19.39
CA ARG A 145 7.21 11.03 -17.94
C ARG A 145 7.22 12.30 -17.10
N LYS A 146 8.07 13.26 -17.46
CA LYS A 146 8.10 14.58 -16.83
C LYS A 146 6.75 15.28 -16.96
N LYS A 147 6.17 15.26 -18.16
CA LYS A 147 4.85 15.88 -18.42
C LYS A 147 3.73 15.22 -17.63
N LEU A 148 3.72 13.88 -17.54
CA LEU A 148 2.78 13.15 -16.69
C LEU A 148 2.91 13.57 -15.23
N ASN A 149 4.12 13.68 -14.71
CA ASN A 149 4.38 14.06 -13.33
C ASN A 149 3.99 15.53 -13.03
N GLU A 150 4.12 16.43 -14.01
CA GLU A 150 3.70 17.83 -13.89
C GLU A 150 2.18 17.98 -13.85
N LEU A 151 1.45 17.19 -14.63
CA LEU A 151 -0.01 17.27 -14.75
C LEU A 151 -0.75 16.40 -13.74
N GLY A 152 -0.07 15.38 -13.21
CA GLY A 152 -0.67 14.43 -12.27
C GLY A 152 -0.74 14.95 -10.85
N GLU A 153 -1.74 14.50 -10.13
CA GLU A 153 -1.90 14.74 -8.69
C GLU A 153 -1.60 13.49 -7.88
N THR A 154 -1.18 13.69 -6.63
CA THR A 154 -0.99 12.62 -5.66
C THR A 154 -2.28 11.81 -5.51
N PRO A 155 -2.23 10.48 -5.68
CA PRO A 155 -3.44 9.65 -5.69
C PRO A 155 -3.91 9.31 -4.28
N LEU A 156 -4.33 10.32 -3.51
CA LEU A 156 -4.85 10.10 -2.17
C LEU A 156 -6.05 9.15 -2.20
N PRO A 157 -6.22 8.30 -1.18
CA PRO A 157 -7.37 7.42 -1.05
C PRO A 157 -8.69 8.20 -1.01
N LYS A 158 -9.75 7.63 -1.57
CA LYS A 158 -11.07 8.30 -1.70
C LYS A 158 -11.74 8.67 -0.38
N TYR A 159 -11.37 8.05 0.74
CA TYR A 159 -11.92 8.42 2.04
C TYR A 159 -11.41 9.79 2.53
N ILE A 160 -10.29 10.25 2.00
CA ILE A 160 -9.79 11.61 2.20
C ILE A 160 -10.60 12.52 1.32
N SER A 161 -11.55 13.24 1.91
CA SER A 161 -12.53 14.03 1.19
C SER A 161 -12.09 15.46 0.87
N ARG A 162 -10.97 15.89 1.47
CA ARG A 162 -10.35 17.18 1.18
C ARG A 162 -9.60 17.19 -0.15
N GLU A 163 -9.35 18.38 -0.68
CA GLU A 163 -8.46 18.55 -1.84
C GLU A 163 -7.03 18.10 -1.54
N VAL A 164 -6.33 17.71 -2.59
CA VAL A 164 -4.90 17.37 -2.51
C VAL A 164 -4.10 18.66 -2.28
N GLU A 165 -3.26 18.64 -1.27
CA GLU A 165 -2.36 19.75 -0.92
C GLU A 165 -0.94 19.46 -1.44
N PRO A 166 -0.11 20.49 -1.71
CA PRO A 166 1.26 20.30 -2.21
C PRO A 166 2.11 19.39 -1.33
N GLU A 167 1.91 19.43 -0.02
CA GLU A 167 2.61 18.63 0.98
C GLU A 167 2.28 17.13 0.86
N ASP A 168 1.13 16.77 0.30
CA ASP A 168 0.73 15.37 0.13
C ASP A 168 1.69 14.58 -0.76
N ALA A 169 2.33 15.23 -1.73
CA ALA A 169 3.34 14.59 -2.58
C ALA A 169 4.50 14.01 -1.75
N GLU A 170 4.91 14.69 -0.68
CA GLU A 170 5.94 14.20 0.24
C GLU A 170 5.33 13.35 1.37
N ARG A 171 4.17 13.73 1.91
CA ARG A 171 3.57 13.07 3.08
C ARG A 171 2.95 11.71 2.76
N TYR A 172 2.40 11.54 1.56
CA TYR A 172 1.88 10.25 1.05
C TYR A 172 2.97 9.44 0.35
N GLN A 173 4.17 9.46 0.90
CA GLN A 173 5.38 8.79 0.43
C GLN A 173 6.22 8.35 1.62
N THR A 174 6.77 7.14 1.60
CA THR A 174 7.73 6.73 2.62
C THR A 174 9.06 7.45 2.42
N ILE A 175 9.81 7.65 3.50
CA ILE A 175 11.13 8.32 3.43
C ILE A 175 12.19 7.46 2.74
N TYR A 176 11.89 6.18 2.50
CA TYR A 176 12.77 5.22 1.81
C TYR A 176 12.23 4.77 0.45
N ALA A 177 11.25 5.48 -0.11
CA ALA A 177 10.72 5.20 -1.43
C ALA A 177 11.80 5.35 -2.51
N LYS A 178 11.94 4.35 -3.37
CA LYS A 178 12.98 4.29 -4.43
C LYS A 178 12.42 3.93 -5.80
N LYS A 179 11.69 2.82 -5.90
CA LYS A 179 11.21 2.25 -7.18
C LYS A 179 9.80 2.72 -7.49
N GLU A 180 9.67 3.60 -8.49
CA GLU A 180 8.39 4.16 -8.91
C GLU A 180 7.50 3.09 -9.58
N GLY A 181 6.19 3.14 -9.31
CA GLY A 181 5.21 2.22 -9.91
C GLY A 181 3.93 2.05 -9.07
N ALA A 182 3.89 2.56 -7.85
CA ALA A 182 2.72 2.45 -6.98
C ALA A 182 1.73 3.60 -7.19
N VAL A 183 0.44 3.29 -7.08
CA VAL A 183 -0.65 4.26 -7.05
C VAL A 183 -1.23 4.44 -5.64
N ALA A 184 -0.67 3.73 -4.66
CA ALA A 184 -0.95 3.92 -3.24
C ALA A 184 0.31 3.68 -2.42
N ALA A 185 0.48 4.43 -1.33
CA ALA A 185 1.63 4.28 -0.44
C ALA A 185 1.53 3.01 0.42
N PRO A 186 2.67 2.35 0.74
CA PRO A 186 2.72 1.32 1.78
C PRO A 186 2.63 2.01 3.15
N THR A 187 1.40 2.25 3.62
CA THR A 187 1.07 3.26 4.64
C THR A 187 1.69 3.00 6.01
N ALA A 188 1.96 1.75 6.38
CA ALA A 188 2.69 1.44 7.62
C ALA A 188 4.10 2.06 7.64
N GLY A 189 4.71 2.23 6.48
CA GLY A 189 6.00 2.89 6.32
C GLY A 189 5.97 4.41 6.52
N LEU A 190 4.80 5.04 6.42
CA LEU A 190 4.66 6.48 6.58
C LEU A 190 4.99 6.97 8.00
N HIS A 191 4.91 6.08 8.99
CA HIS A 191 5.22 6.39 10.38
C HIS A 191 6.71 6.54 10.68
N PHE A 192 7.58 6.05 9.81
CA PHE A 192 9.03 6.15 10.03
C PHE A 192 9.55 7.55 9.71
N SER A 193 10.23 8.17 10.69
CA SER A 193 11.05 9.34 10.49
C SER A 193 12.49 8.93 10.15
N LYS A 194 13.24 9.81 9.48
CA LYS A 194 14.68 9.60 9.25
C LYS A 194 15.44 9.41 10.56
N HIS A 195 15.05 10.13 11.59
CA HIS A 195 15.64 10.03 12.93
C HIS A 195 15.42 8.66 13.55
N LEU A 196 14.19 8.13 13.52
CA LEU A 196 13.85 6.81 14.07
C LEU A 196 14.59 5.70 13.33
N LEU A 197 14.61 5.73 11.98
CA LEU A 197 15.38 4.74 11.20
C LEU A 197 16.86 4.77 11.54
N LYS A 198 17.45 5.96 11.69
CA LYS A 198 18.87 6.07 12.05
C LYS A 198 19.17 5.53 13.45
N ARG A 199 18.30 5.75 14.41
CA ARG A 199 18.43 5.19 15.76
C ARG A 199 18.33 3.67 15.76
N LEU A 200 17.43 3.08 14.98
CA LEU A 200 17.30 1.62 14.82
C LEU A 200 18.57 1.04 14.16
N GLU A 201 19.09 1.69 13.13
CA GLU A 201 20.35 1.30 12.48
C GLU A 201 21.53 1.32 13.48
N ILE A 202 21.67 2.37 14.28
CA ILE A 202 22.70 2.49 15.31
C ILE A 202 22.55 1.40 16.38
N LYS A 203 21.31 1.00 16.71
CA LYS A 203 21.04 -0.10 17.64
C LYS A 203 21.43 -1.47 17.07
N GLY A 204 21.75 -1.57 15.77
CA GLY A 204 22.14 -2.81 15.11
C GLY A 204 20.97 -3.57 14.46
N VAL A 205 19.82 -2.92 14.28
CA VAL A 205 18.70 -3.49 13.54
C VAL A 205 19.04 -3.51 12.05
N ASN A 206 18.82 -4.64 11.39
CA ASN A 206 19.03 -4.81 9.97
C ASN A 206 17.79 -4.42 9.16
N PHE A 207 18.03 -3.87 7.98
CA PHE A 207 16.96 -3.52 7.05
C PHE A 207 17.05 -4.34 5.77
N ALA A 208 15.95 -4.99 5.40
CA ALA A 208 15.77 -5.64 4.12
C ALA A 208 14.69 -4.89 3.34
N GLU A 209 14.78 -4.87 2.02
CA GLU A 209 13.82 -4.19 1.16
C GLU A 209 13.13 -5.17 0.23
N VAL A 210 11.83 -5.00 0.07
CA VAL A 210 11.06 -5.59 -1.02
C VAL A 210 10.45 -4.46 -1.84
N THR A 211 10.09 -4.73 -3.07
CA THR A 211 9.28 -3.82 -3.88
C THR A 211 7.96 -4.49 -4.16
N LEU A 212 6.86 -3.88 -3.79
CA LEU A 212 5.53 -4.26 -4.26
C LEU A 212 4.81 -2.98 -4.68
N HIS A 213 4.48 -2.90 -5.96
CA HIS A 213 3.75 -1.76 -6.50
C HIS A 213 2.28 -1.87 -6.16
N VAL A 214 1.85 -1.08 -5.16
CA VAL A 214 0.49 -1.14 -4.63
C VAL A 214 -0.48 -0.57 -5.65
N GLY A 215 -1.43 -1.41 -6.06
CA GLY A 215 -2.53 -1.04 -6.94
C GLY A 215 -3.81 -0.69 -6.17
N LEU A 216 -4.87 -0.33 -6.90
CA LEU A 216 -6.17 -0.01 -6.30
C LEU A 216 -6.90 -1.24 -5.77
N GLY A 217 -6.61 -2.42 -6.28
CA GLY A 217 -7.28 -3.67 -5.90
C GLY A 217 -7.12 -4.01 -4.42
N THR A 218 -6.02 -3.58 -3.79
CA THR A 218 -5.79 -3.74 -2.35
C THR A 218 -6.85 -3.04 -1.50
N PHE A 219 -7.46 -1.99 -2.03
CA PHE A 219 -8.51 -1.21 -1.35
C PHE A 219 -9.93 -1.52 -1.86
N SER A 220 -10.05 -2.45 -2.80
CA SER A 220 -11.36 -2.89 -3.30
C SER A 220 -12.09 -3.68 -2.21
N PRO A 221 -13.39 -3.44 -2.01
CA PRO A 221 -14.16 -4.19 -1.03
C PRO A 221 -14.26 -5.67 -1.44
N VAL A 222 -14.27 -6.56 -0.46
CA VAL A 222 -14.63 -7.96 -0.68
C VAL A 222 -16.15 -8.03 -0.84
N GLU A 223 -16.60 -8.60 -1.96
CA GLU A 223 -18.04 -8.64 -2.32
C GLU A 223 -18.67 -10.02 -2.07
N VAL A 224 -17.86 -11.03 -1.72
CA VAL A 224 -18.31 -12.39 -1.52
C VAL A 224 -18.29 -12.77 -0.04
N GLU A 225 -19.37 -13.40 0.45
CA GLU A 225 -19.45 -13.84 1.86
C GLU A 225 -18.49 -15.00 2.16
N ASP A 226 -18.31 -15.91 1.23
CA ASP A 226 -17.33 -17.00 1.33
C ASP A 226 -15.97 -16.51 0.84
N LEU A 227 -15.04 -16.27 1.75
CA LEU A 227 -13.72 -15.71 1.44
C LEU A 227 -12.90 -16.54 0.47
N SER A 228 -13.13 -17.87 0.41
CA SER A 228 -12.43 -18.75 -0.53
C SER A 228 -12.73 -18.44 -2.00
N LYS A 229 -13.81 -17.70 -2.26
CA LYS A 229 -14.25 -17.28 -3.60
C LYS A 229 -13.75 -15.90 -4.00
N HIS A 230 -13.14 -15.15 -3.06
CA HIS A 230 -12.57 -13.86 -3.37
C HIS A 230 -11.29 -14.01 -4.20
N LYS A 231 -11.14 -13.19 -5.22
CA LYS A 231 -9.94 -13.12 -6.06
C LYS A 231 -9.25 -11.79 -5.83
N MET A 232 -8.01 -11.85 -5.35
CA MET A 232 -7.15 -10.67 -5.25
C MET A 232 -6.66 -10.26 -6.63
N ASP A 233 -6.57 -8.97 -6.86
CA ASP A 233 -5.85 -8.43 -8.01
C ASP A 233 -4.37 -8.76 -7.91
N SER A 234 -3.75 -8.99 -9.08
CA SER A 234 -2.31 -9.23 -9.15
C SER A 234 -1.54 -7.93 -9.05
N GLU A 235 -0.50 -7.94 -8.24
CA GLU A 235 0.44 -6.82 -8.10
C GLU A 235 1.87 -7.30 -8.35
N GLU A 236 2.64 -6.46 -9.05
CA GLU A 236 4.05 -6.73 -9.33
C GLU A 236 4.88 -6.56 -8.06
N PHE A 237 5.76 -7.54 -7.78
CA PHE A 237 6.67 -7.45 -6.65
C PHE A 237 8.04 -8.04 -6.96
N GLU A 238 9.02 -7.63 -6.17
CA GLU A 238 10.40 -8.08 -6.26
C GLU A 238 10.99 -8.25 -4.86
N VAL A 239 11.69 -9.36 -4.66
CA VAL A 239 12.57 -9.62 -3.53
C VAL A 239 13.94 -9.92 -4.11
N ASP A 240 14.95 -9.08 -3.82
CA ASP A 240 16.30 -9.31 -4.30
C ASP A 240 17.10 -10.30 -3.44
N GLU A 241 18.22 -10.79 -3.97
CA GLU A 241 19.08 -11.77 -3.27
C GLU A 241 19.64 -11.22 -1.97
N PHE A 242 19.99 -9.94 -1.92
CA PHE A 242 20.57 -9.31 -0.75
C PHE A 242 19.55 -9.24 0.39
N SER A 243 18.33 -8.82 0.10
CA SER A 243 17.25 -8.78 1.08
C SER A 243 16.85 -10.17 1.57
N ALA A 244 16.75 -11.15 0.65
CA ALA A 244 16.47 -12.54 1.00
C ALA A 244 17.55 -13.10 1.96
N LYS A 245 18.83 -12.81 1.70
CA LYS A 245 19.95 -13.21 2.55
C LYS A 245 19.82 -12.63 3.95
N ILE A 246 19.62 -11.32 4.10
CA ILE A 246 19.45 -10.65 5.41
C ILE A 246 18.32 -11.30 6.21
N VAL A 247 17.17 -11.52 5.59
CA VAL A 247 16.00 -12.12 6.25
C VAL A 247 16.30 -13.55 6.70
N ASN A 248 16.89 -14.37 5.83
CA ASN A 248 17.21 -15.76 6.15
C ASN A 248 18.28 -15.89 7.24
N GLU A 249 19.29 -15.02 7.26
CA GLU A 249 20.28 -14.95 8.33
C GLU A 249 19.63 -14.57 9.68
N GLY A 250 18.73 -13.59 9.69
CA GLY A 250 17.98 -13.22 10.89
C GLY A 250 17.10 -14.37 11.39
N LYS A 251 16.44 -15.10 10.49
CA LYS A 251 15.67 -16.30 10.84
C LYS A 251 16.55 -17.39 11.45
N ALA A 252 17.71 -17.67 10.85
CA ALA A 252 18.66 -18.68 11.36
C ALA A 252 19.15 -18.33 12.77
N LYS A 253 19.35 -17.04 13.06
CA LYS A 253 19.67 -16.52 14.39
C LYS A 253 18.47 -16.44 15.34
N ARG A 254 17.29 -16.83 14.94
CA ARG A 254 16.00 -16.73 15.69
C ARG A 254 15.67 -15.31 16.13
N ARG A 255 16.02 -14.34 15.30
CA ARG A 255 15.74 -12.93 15.53
C ARG A 255 14.32 -12.57 15.15
N LYS A 256 13.90 -11.39 15.57
CA LYS A 256 12.63 -10.80 15.13
C LYS A 256 12.72 -10.45 13.65
N ILE A 257 11.80 -10.97 12.86
CA ILE A 257 11.65 -10.62 11.43
C ILE A 257 10.33 -9.89 11.30
N CYS A 258 10.39 -8.59 11.19
CA CYS A 258 9.22 -7.72 11.20
C CYS A 258 8.85 -7.27 9.79
N ALA A 259 7.67 -7.62 9.32
CA ALA A 259 7.08 -7.09 8.11
C ALA A 259 6.46 -5.71 8.39
N VAL A 260 6.98 -4.68 7.74
CA VAL A 260 6.43 -3.33 7.82
C VAL A 260 5.38 -3.14 6.73
N GLY A 261 4.14 -3.41 7.11
CA GLY A 261 2.96 -3.33 6.25
C GLY A 261 2.49 -4.67 5.70
N THR A 262 1.21 -4.69 5.34
CA THR A 262 0.54 -5.85 4.73
C THR A 262 1.13 -6.21 3.36
N THR A 263 1.63 -5.21 2.62
CA THR A 263 2.26 -5.41 1.32
C THR A 263 3.57 -6.18 1.44
N VAL A 264 4.38 -5.89 2.47
CA VAL A 264 5.59 -6.65 2.78
C VAL A 264 5.23 -8.08 3.16
N MET A 265 4.27 -8.25 4.08
CA MET A 265 3.83 -9.59 4.49
C MET A 265 3.40 -10.43 3.28
N ARG A 266 2.61 -9.85 2.39
CA ARG A 266 2.15 -10.53 1.18
C ARG A 266 3.30 -10.88 0.24
N SER A 267 4.29 -9.99 0.08
CA SER A 267 5.46 -10.24 -0.76
C SER A 267 6.28 -11.42 -0.23
N VAL A 268 6.65 -11.39 1.04
CA VAL A 268 7.53 -12.42 1.60
C VAL A 268 6.84 -13.78 1.69
N GLU A 269 5.53 -13.82 1.96
CA GLU A 269 4.75 -15.06 2.00
C GLU A 269 4.43 -15.59 0.58
N SER A 270 4.65 -14.80 -0.47
CA SER A 270 4.46 -15.23 -1.88
C SER A 270 5.66 -16.00 -2.44
N THR A 271 6.82 -15.93 -1.82
CA THR A 271 8.06 -16.54 -2.33
C THR A 271 8.79 -17.38 -1.28
N VAL A 272 8.04 -18.15 -0.50
CA VAL A 272 8.58 -19.05 0.51
C VAL A 272 9.02 -20.36 -0.15
N SER A 273 10.26 -20.79 0.14
CA SER A 273 10.76 -22.09 -0.30
C SER A 273 10.10 -23.25 0.47
N SER A 274 10.23 -24.46 -0.03
CA SER A 274 9.79 -25.68 0.68
C SER A 274 10.45 -25.88 2.05
N GLN A 275 11.58 -25.24 2.28
CA GLN A 275 12.33 -25.26 3.54
C GLN A 275 12.00 -24.08 4.46
N GLY A 276 11.04 -23.24 4.08
CA GLY A 276 10.62 -22.07 4.85
C GLY A 276 11.56 -20.86 4.76
N ALA A 277 12.44 -20.82 3.78
CA ALA A 277 13.32 -19.69 3.51
C ALA A 277 12.66 -18.70 2.53
N LEU A 278 13.06 -17.42 2.64
CA LEU A 278 12.69 -16.41 1.65
C LEU A 278 13.54 -16.57 0.38
N ASN A 279 12.90 -16.73 -0.76
CA ASN A 279 13.58 -16.79 -2.05
C ASN A 279 13.59 -15.43 -2.75
N PRO A 280 14.68 -15.09 -3.47
CA PRO A 280 14.65 -14.02 -4.45
C PRO A 280 13.58 -14.29 -5.50
N TYR A 281 12.86 -13.24 -5.91
CA TYR A 281 11.79 -13.38 -6.89
C TYR A 281 11.48 -12.02 -7.53
N LYS A 282 11.10 -12.06 -8.80
CA LYS A 282 10.53 -10.92 -9.51
C LYS A 282 9.37 -11.40 -10.36
N GLY A 283 8.20 -10.82 -10.16
CA GLY A 283 6.99 -11.21 -10.88
C GLY A 283 5.73 -10.69 -10.20
N TRP A 284 4.69 -11.50 -10.18
CA TRP A 284 3.35 -11.08 -9.77
C TRP A 284 2.85 -11.93 -8.59
N THR A 285 2.05 -11.30 -7.72
CA THR A 285 1.33 -12.00 -6.67
C THR A 285 -0.13 -11.57 -6.62
N ASN A 286 -1.02 -12.55 -6.52
CA ASN A 286 -2.44 -12.38 -6.19
C ASN A 286 -2.78 -13.08 -4.87
N LYS A 287 -1.78 -13.27 -4.02
CA LYS A 287 -1.95 -14.00 -2.76
C LYS A 287 -2.94 -13.29 -1.85
N PHE A 288 -3.97 -14.02 -1.46
CA PHE A 288 -4.97 -13.60 -0.47
C PHE A 288 -4.74 -14.37 0.82
N ILE A 289 -4.47 -13.66 1.91
CA ILE A 289 -4.21 -14.25 3.23
C ILE A 289 -5.38 -13.94 4.15
N PHE A 290 -6.00 -14.97 4.66
CA PHE A 290 -7.07 -14.91 5.66
C PHE A 290 -7.00 -16.13 6.59
N PRO A 291 -7.63 -16.10 7.79
CA PRO A 291 -7.55 -17.22 8.73
C PRO A 291 -8.26 -18.50 8.22
N PRO A 292 -7.72 -19.71 8.48
CA PRO A 292 -6.42 -19.96 9.11
C PRO A 292 -5.27 -19.85 8.09
N TYR A 293 -4.14 -19.29 8.51
CA TYR A 293 -2.93 -19.21 7.69
C TYR A 293 -1.68 -19.31 8.58
N GLU A 294 -0.69 -20.10 8.16
CA GLU A 294 0.59 -20.23 8.85
C GLU A 294 1.65 -19.39 8.14
N PHE A 295 2.19 -18.40 8.84
CA PHE A 295 3.22 -17.52 8.33
C PHE A 295 4.60 -18.15 8.47
N SER A 296 5.38 -18.08 7.39
CA SER A 296 6.68 -18.76 7.30
C SER A 296 7.87 -17.83 7.49
N ILE A 297 7.74 -16.57 7.15
CA ILE A 297 8.87 -15.62 7.10
C ILE A 297 8.85 -14.68 8.30
N ALA A 298 7.84 -13.84 8.41
CA ALA A 298 7.77 -12.83 9.46
C ALA A 298 7.13 -13.39 10.73
N ASN A 299 7.72 -13.05 11.89
CA ASN A 299 7.20 -13.35 13.21
C ASN A 299 6.75 -12.11 13.99
N CYS A 300 6.85 -10.95 13.36
CA CYS A 300 6.45 -9.65 13.86
C CYS A 300 5.88 -8.81 12.72
N MET A 301 4.96 -7.90 13.01
CA MET A 301 4.31 -7.08 11.99
C MET A 301 4.02 -5.67 12.50
N ILE A 302 4.30 -4.67 11.67
CA ILE A 302 3.82 -3.30 11.85
C ILE A 302 2.76 -3.03 10.78
N THR A 303 1.62 -2.49 11.17
CA THR A 303 0.53 -2.19 10.23
C THR A 303 -0.34 -1.05 10.76
N ASN A 304 -1.11 -0.42 9.87
CA ASN A 304 -2.16 0.54 10.26
C ASN A 304 -3.41 -0.20 10.77
N PHE A 305 -4.35 0.55 11.31
CA PHE A 305 -5.71 0.07 11.55
C PHE A 305 -6.51 0.07 10.24
N HIS A 306 -7.13 -1.05 9.93
CA HIS A 306 -7.82 -1.28 8.67
C HIS A 306 -9.34 -1.18 8.80
N THR A 307 -10.03 -0.94 7.69
CA THR A 307 -11.48 -0.83 7.66
C THR A 307 -12.19 -2.18 7.76
N PRO A 308 -13.47 -2.15 8.16
CA PRO A 308 -14.31 -3.35 8.17
C PRO A 308 -14.30 -4.07 6.82
N LYS A 309 -14.35 -5.39 6.85
CA LYS A 309 -14.46 -6.27 5.68
C LYS A 309 -13.30 -6.14 4.66
N SER A 310 -12.19 -5.51 5.03
CA SER A 310 -11.02 -5.39 4.14
C SER A 310 -10.17 -6.65 4.15
N THR A 311 -9.54 -6.94 3.01
CA THR A 311 -8.55 -8.02 2.89
C THR A 311 -7.38 -7.82 3.85
N LEU A 312 -7.07 -6.58 4.19
CA LEU A 312 -6.00 -6.20 5.10
C LEU A 312 -6.33 -6.59 6.55
N LEU A 313 -7.57 -6.34 7.00
CA LEU A 313 -8.04 -6.80 8.31
C LEU A 313 -8.02 -8.32 8.42
N MET A 314 -8.34 -9.03 7.34
CA MET A 314 -8.30 -10.49 7.31
C MET A 314 -6.87 -11.02 7.47
N MET A 315 -5.89 -10.41 6.80
CA MET A 315 -4.48 -10.78 6.96
C MET A 315 -3.99 -10.54 8.39
N VAL A 316 -4.28 -9.39 8.96
CA VAL A 316 -3.90 -9.06 10.34
C VAL A 316 -4.56 -10.02 11.34
N SER A 317 -5.83 -10.39 11.10
CA SER A 317 -6.53 -11.39 11.89
C SER A 317 -5.94 -12.80 11.75
N ALA A 318 -5.44 -13.15 10.56
CA ALA A 318 -4.72 -14.40 10.36
C ALA A 318 -3.39 -14.42 11.14
N PHE A 319 -2.72 -13.29 11.24
CA PHE A 319 -1.43 -13.16 11.92
C PHE A 319 -1.54 -13.13 13.44
N ALA A 320 -2.47 -12.39 13.99
CA ALA A 320 -2.59 -12.16 15.43
C ALA A 320 -3.66 -13.01 16.13
N GLY A 321 -4.55 -13.62 15.36
CA GLY A 321 -5.75 -14.28 15.86
C GLY A 321 -6.98 -13.37 15.77
N HIS A 322 -8.05 -13.90 15.21
CA HIS A 322 -9.28 -13.12 14.95
C HIS A 322 -9.87 -12.47 16.20
N ASP A 323 -9.99 -13.23 17.30
CA ASP A 323 -10.62 -12.72 18.54
C ASP A 323 -9.75 -11.68 19.23
N PHE A 324 -8.43 -11.83 19.17
CA PHE A 324 -7.50 -10.84 19.71
C PHE A 324 -7.52 -9.53 18.89
N ILE A 325 -7.58 -9.61 17.59
CA ILE A 325 -7.73 -8.41 16.71
C ILE A 325 -9.08 -7.74 16.97
N LYS A 326 -10.16 -8.49 17.12
CA LYS A 326 -11.48 -7.93 17.48
C LYS A 326 -11.42 -7.16 18.80
N LYS A 327 -10.76 -7.73 19.82
CA LYS A 327 -10.52 -7.04 21.11
C LYS A 327 -9.69 -5.78 20.94
N ALA A 328 -8.57 -5.86 20.17
CA ALA A 328 -7.68 -4.72 19.92
C ALA A 328 -8.39 -3.58 19.19
N TYR A 329 -9.23 -3.88 18.20
CA TYR A 329 -10.01 -2.88 17.47
C TYR A 329 -11.10 -2.22 18.32
N ALA A 330 -11.76 -2.99 19.19
CA ALA A 330 -12.70 -2.42 20.16
C ALA A 330 -11.99 -1.46 21.13
N GLU A 331 -10.81 -1.81 21.62
CA GLU A 331 -9.98 -0.94 22.46
C GLU A 331 -9.50 0.29 21.69
N ALA A 332 -9.08 0.13 20.42
CA ALA A 332 -8.64 1.24 19.57
C ALA A 332 -9.76 2.28 19.36
N ILE A 333 -10.99 1.84 19.11
CA ILE A 333 -12.14 2.73 18.95
C ILE A 333 -12.44 3.46 20.28
N LYS A 334 -12.47 2.74 21.41
CA LYS A 334 -12.68 3.30 22.73
C LYS A 334 -11.63 4.37 23.10
N GLU A 335 -10.39 4.13 22.75
CA GLU A 335 -9.24 5.01 23.01
C GLU A 335 -9.02 6.07 21.92
N ASN A 336 -9.95 6.21 20.96
CA ASN A 336 -9.90 7.17 19.86
C ASN A 336 -8.62 7.09 19.03
N TYR A 337 -8.17 5.89 18.71
CA TYR A 337 -7.14 5.71 17.68
C TYR A 337 -7.66 6.13 16.32
N ARG A 338 -6.77 6.65 15.49
CA ARG A 338 -7.09 7.04 14.14
C ARG A 338 -6.88 5.87 13.17
N PHE A 339 -7.77 5.75 12.22
CA PHE A 339 -7.81 4.63 11.29
C PHE A 339 -7.37 5.02 9.89
N TYR A 340 -7.02 4.02 9.09
CA TYR A 340 -6.68 4.08 7.68
C TYR A 340 -5.26 4.61 7.39
N SER A 341 -5.03 5.15 6.18
CA SER A 341 -3.70 5.44 5.63
C SER A 341 -2.89 6.45 6.44
N TYR A 342 -3.52 7.50 6.93
CA TYR A 342 -2.90 8.53 7.79
C TYR A 342 -3.18 8.33 9.29
N GLY A 343 -3.77 7.21 9.63
CA GLY A 343 -4.09 6.85 11.01
C GLY A 343 -2.90 6.40 11.83
N ASP A 344 -3.21 5.77 12.95
CA ASP A 344 -2.22 5.23 13.88
C ASP A 344 -1.76 3.82 13.49
N ALA A 345 -0.83 3.26 14.23
CA ALA A 345 -0.20 1.99 13.92
C ALA A 345 -0.39 0.93 15.02
N MET A 346 -0.25 -0.32 14.62
CA MET A 346 -0.08 -1.48 15.50
C MET A 346 1.29 -2.10 15.29
N LEU A 347 1.90 -2.55 16.40
CA LEU A 347 3.02 -3.48 16.42
C LEU A 347 2.51 -4.81 16.99
N ILE A 348 2.61 -5.88 16.22
CA ILE A 348 2.15 -7.23 16.59
C ILE A 348 3.37 -8.12 16.79
N LEU A 349 3.60 -8.52 18.05
CA LEU A 349 4.74 -9.32 18.51
C LEU A 349 4.39 -10.81 18.64
#